data_5569992cd6c634480de7de8424874545
#
_entry.id   5569992cd6c634480de7de8424874545
#
_cell.length_a   1.000
_cell.length_b   1.000
_cell.length_c   1.000
_cell.angle_alpha   90.00
_cell.angle_beta   90.00
_cell.angle_gamma   90.00
#
_symmetry.space_group_name_H-M   'P 1'
#
loop_
_entity.id
_entity.type
_entity.pdbx_description
1 polymer ?
#
loop_
_entity_poly.entity_id
_entity_poly.type
_entity_poly.pdbx_seq_one_letter_code
_entity_poly.pdbx_strand_id
1 'polypeptide(L)'
;MSNIDIDIGRSSLVAIVGTVGAGKSSLLSALLGEMEKLSGNVNISGSLAYVSQQAWIQNAKLRDNILFGSKLDESRYNKAIDNCALLSDLDILPAKDETEIGEKGINLSGGQKQRVSLARAVYADADIYLLDDPLSAVDSHVGKHIFDKVIGPDGCLNSKT
;
A
#
# COMPACT_ATOMS: atom_id res chain seq x y z
N MET A 1 13.87 16.03 -11.42
CA MET A 1 14.96 15.32 -10.70
C MET A 1 16.12 15.12 -11.67
N SER A 2 17.35 15.21 -11.21
CA SER A 2 18.55 15.03 -12.05
C SER A 2 19.63 14.30 -11.25
N ASN A 3 20.52 13.61 -11.96
CA ASN A 3 21.68 12.90 -11.37
C ASN A 3 21.30 11.87 -10.28
N ILE A 4 20.25 11.08 -10.55
CA ILE A 4 19.88 9.97 -9.68
C ILE A 4 20.54 8.71 -10.23
N ASP A 5 21.34 8.06 -9.38
CA ASP A 5 21.99 6.78 -9.66
C ASP A 5 21.72 5.86 -8.46
N ILE A 6 20.80 4.92 -8.62
CA ILE A 6 20.32 4.03 -7.56
C ILE A 6 20.18 2.63 -8.14
N ASP A 7 20.77 1.67 -7.46
CA ASP A 7 20.53 0.24 -7.66
C ASP A 7 19.94 -0.37 -6.39
N ILE A 8 18.77 -0.99 -6.52
CA ILE A 8 18.04 -1.60 -5.41
C ILE A 8 17.96 -3.10 -5.66
N GLY A 9 18.63 -3.85 -4.81
CA GLY A 9 18.64 -5.31 -4.86
C GLY A 9 17.31 -5.92 -4.44
N ARG A 10 17.09 -7.18 -4.83
CA ARG A 10 15.90 -7.95 -4.41
C ARG A 10 15.86 -8.15 -2.89
N SER A 11 14.65 -8.26 -2.35
CA SER A 11 14.39 -8.51 -0.92
C SER A 11 15.03 -7.46 -0.03
N SER A 12 15.00 -6.20 -0.43
CA SER A 12 15.54 -5.08 0.33
C SER A 12 14.45 -4.07 0.69
N LEU A 13 14.45 -3.64 1.95
CA LEU A 13 13.64 -2.54 2.43
C LEU A 13 14.46 -1.24 2.33
N VAL A 14 14.00 -0.32 1.48
CA VAL A 14 14.65 0.97 1.25
C VAL A 14 13.77 2.11 1.75
N ALA A 15 14.28 2.91 2.68
CA ALA A 15 13.60 4.11 3.17
C ALA A 15 14.12 5.36 2.46
N ILE A 16 13.23 6.08 1.76
CA ILE A 16 13.51 7.35 1.12
C ILE A 16 13.13 8.46 2.09
N VAL A 17 14.12 9.15 2.65
CA VAL A 17 13.92 10.20 3.66
C VAL A 17 14.29 11.57 3.13
N GLY A 18 13.61 12.61 3.62
CA GLY A 18 13.87 14.00 3.23
C GLY A 18 12.74 14.92 3.68
N THR A 19 12.99 16.21 3.62
CA THR A 19 12.00 17.25 3.97
C THR A 19 10.79 17.22 3.04
N VAL A 20 9.70 17.85 3.45
CA VAL A 20 8.54 18.09 2.57
C VAL A 20 8.99 18.86 1.33
N GLY A 21 8.56 18.43 0.15
CA GLY A 21 8.98 19.04 -1.12
C GLY A 21 10.32 18.55 -1.68
N ALA A 22 11.05 17.65 -1.01
CA ALA A 22 12.34 17.13 -1.49
C ALA A 22 12.23 16.20 -2.73
N GLY A 23 11.02 15.86 -3.19
CA GLY A 23 10.80 15.05 -4.37
C GLY A 23 10.67 13.54 -4.11
N LYS A 24 10.39 13.11 -2.87
CA LYS A 24 10.20 11.68 -2.53
C LYS A 24 9.10 11.03 -3.37
N SER A 25 7.89 11.59 -3.37
CA SER A 25 6.77 11.10 -4.19
C SER A 25 7.06 11.22 -5.69
N SER A 26 7.82 12.25 -6.11
CA SER A 26 8.25 12.38 -7.51
C SER A 26 9.18 11.25 -7.95
N LEU A 27 10.02 10.75 -7.05
CA LEU A 27 10.84 9.55 -7.34
C LEU A 27 9.96 8.33 -7.55
N LEU A 28 8.95 8.12 -6.70
CA LEU A 28 8.00 7.01 -6.87
C LEU A 28 7.21 7.15 -8.18
N SER A 29 6.71 8.35 -8.50
CA SER A 29 6.04 8.62 -9.80
C SER A 29 6.95 8.36 -11.00
N ALA A 30 8.26 8.67 -10.89
CA ALA A 30 9.21 8.36 -11.94
C ALA A 30 9.40 6.84 -12.12
N LEU A 31 9.44 6.08 -11.02
CA LEU A 31 9.50 4.61 -11.06
C LEU A 31 8.21 4.01 -11.62
N LEU A 32 7.05 4.62 -11.38
CA LEU A 32 5.76 4.23 -11.96
C LEU A 32 5.64 4.55 -13.46
N GLY A 33 6.58 5.31 -14.02
CA GLY A 33 6.52 5.75 -15.41
C GLY A 33 5.55 6.93 -15.66
N GLU A 34 5.09 7.59 -14.60
CA GLU A 34 4.16 8.73 -14.68
C GLU A 34 4.86 10.07 -15.01
N MET A 35 6.21 10.07 -15.01
CA MET A 35 7.01 11.26 -15.34
C MET A 35 7.71 11.08 -16.66
N GLU A 36 7.78 12.16 -17.45
CA GLU A 36 8.56 12.19 -18.69
C GLU A 36 10.06 12.03 -18.39
N LYS A 37 10.66 11.03 -18.99
CA LYS A 37 12.09 10.75 -18.88
C LYS A 37 12.85 11.53 -19.95
N LEU A 38 13.64 12.51 -19.55
CA LEU A 38 14.44 13.33 -20.45
C LEU A 38 15.77 12.64 -20.85
N SER A 39 16.37 11.89 -19.92
CA SER A 39 17.64 11.17 -20.15
C SER A 39 17.81 10.04 -19.12
N GLY A 40 18.81 9.18 -19.32
CA GLY A 40 19.13 8.08 -18.41
C GLY A 40 18.28 6.82 -18.65
N ASN A 41 18.41 5.84 -17.76
CA ASN A 41 17.68 4.57 -17.82
C ASN A 41 16.95 4.31 -16.51
N VAL A 42 15.74 3.77 -16.62
CA VAL A 42 14.98 3.22 -15.49
C VAL A 42 14.64 1.78 -15.85
N ASN A 43 15.02 0.85 -15.02
CA ASN A 43 14.72 -0.56 -15.21
C ASN A 43 14.08 -1.11 -13.92
N ILE A 44 12.88 -1.69 -14.05
CA ILE A 44 12.15 -2.35 -12.96
C ILE A 44 11.82 -3.75 -13.43
N SER A 45 12.22 -4.75 -12.66
CA SER A 45 12.02 -6.16 -13.01
C SER A 45 11.13 -6.86 -11.98
N GLY A 46 9.91 -7.15 -12.36
CA GLY A 46 8.89 -7.81 -11.54
C GLY A 46 7.55 -7.06 -11.56
N SER A 47 6.57 -7.66 -10.91
CA SER A 47 5.27 -7.04 -10.67
C SER A 47 5.38 -5.95 -9.62
N LEU A 48 4.55 -4.89 -9.74
CA LEU A 48 4.63 -3.71 -8.90
C LEU A 48 3.29 -3.43 -8.23
N ALA A 49 3.31 -3.18 -6.92
CA ALA A 49 2.17 -2.65 -6.16
C ALA A 49 2.52 -1.25 -5.63
N TYR A 50 1.56 -0.34 -5.72
CA TYR A 50 1.72 1.03 -5.26
C TYR A 50 0.65 1.43 -4.25
N VAL A 51 1.08 2.02 -3.15
CA VAL A 51 0.22 2.65 -2.15
C VAL A 51 0.51 4.14 -2.14
N SER A 52 -0.44 4.92 -2.65
CA SER A 52 -0.32 6.38 -2.69
C SER A 52 -0.49 7.01 -1.31
N GLN A 53 0.14 8.16 -1.09
CA GLN A 53 -0.01 8.95 0.14
C GLN A 53 -1.49 9.28 0.42
N GLN A 54 -2.24 9.66 -0.61
CA GLN A 54 -3.68 9.86 -0.52
C GLN A 54 -4.40 8.58 -0.98
N ALA A 55 -4.87 7.79 -0.02
CA ALA A 55 -5.59 6.57 -0.30
C ALA A 55 -6.90 6.82 -1.06
N TRP A 56 -7.16 6.04 -2.08
CA TRP A 56 -8.41 6.06 -2.83
C TRP A 56 -9.19 4.76 -2.65
N ILE A 57 -10.51 4.86 -2.70
CA ILE A 57 -11.46 3.77 -2.50
C ILE A 57 -12.46 3.78 -3.65
N GLN A 58 -12.75 2.62 -4.20
CA GLN A 58 -13.85 2.44 -5.16
C GLN A 58 -15.20 2.39 -4.44
N ASN A 59 -16.25 2.88 -5.11
CA ASN A 59 -17.64 2.69 -4.67
C ASN A 59 -18.05 1.23 -4.88
N ALA A 60 -17.65 0.36 -3.95
CA ALA A 60 -17.84 -1.08 -3.99
C ALA A 60 -17.78 -1.63 -2.56
N LYS A 61 -17.96 -2.94 -2.39
CA LYS A 61 -17.74 -3.60 -1.10
C LYS A 61 -16.30 -3.45 -0.63
N LEU A 62 -16.07 -3.48 0.69
CA LEU A 62 -14.72 -3.43 1.25
C LEU A 62 -13.88 -4.61 0.72
N ARG A 63 -14.45 -5.81 0.67
CA ARG A 63 -13.81 -6.99 0.07
C ARG A 63 -13.36 -6.73 -1.36
N ASP A 64 -14.23 -6.19 -2.21
CA ASP A 64 -13.93 -5.93 -3.61
C ASP A 64 -12.83 -4.87 -3.78
N ASN A 65 -12.75 -3.91 -2.85
CA ASN A 65 -11.66 -2.94 -2.80
C ASN A 65 -10.31 -3.58 -2.52
N ILE A 66 -10.26 -4.65 -1.71
CA ILE A 66 -9.03 -5.37 -1.39
C ILE A 66 -8.68 -6.35 -2.53
N LEU A 67 -9.64 -7.13 -3.00
CA LEU A 67 -9.43 -8.10 -4.08
C LEU A 67 -9.05 -7.44 -5.40
N PHE A 68 -9.58 -6.29 -5.67
CA PHE A 68 -9.33 -5.47 -6.86
C PHE A 68 -9.38 -6.27 -8.17
N GLY A 69 -10.42 -7.07 -8.33
CA GLY A 69 -10.62 -7.93 -9.49
C GLY A 69 -9.90 -9.28 -9.46
N SER A 70 -9.09 -9.52 -8.45
CA SER A 70 -8.45 -10.82 -8.25
C SER A 70 -9.45 -11.86 -7.69
N LYS A 71 -9.20 -13.13 -7.93
CA LYS A 71 -9.97 -14.22 -7.31
C LYS A 71 -9.71 -14.25 -5.81
N LEU A 72 -10.76 -14.57 -5.03
CA LEU A 72 -10.64 -14.72 -3.58
C LEU A 72 -9.82 -15.96 -3.22
N ASP A 73 -8.76 -15.73 -2.44
CA ASP A 73 -8.05 -16.72 -1.65
C ASP A 73 -8.26 -16.35 -0.18
N GLU A 74 -9.05 -17.13 0.52
CA GLU A 74 -9.46 -16.86 1.92
C GLU A 74 -8.26 -16.73 2.87
N SER A 75 -7.24 -17.57 2.72
CA SER A 75 -6.07 -17.54 3.59
C SER A 75 -5.26 -16.25 3.40
N ARG A 76 -5.01 -15.87 2.15
CA ARG A 76 -4.28 -14.65 1.81
C ARG A 76 -5.09 -13.41 2.17
N TYR A 77 -6.40 -13.44 1.94
CA TYR A 77 -7.31 -12.35 2.29
C TYR A 77 -7.32 -12.08 3.80
N ASN A 78 -7.52 -13.13 4.61
CA ASN A 78 -7.55 -13.00 6.06
C ASN A 78 -6.21 -12.51 6.63
N LYS A 79 -5.08 -12.95 6.06
CA LYS A 79 -3.75 -12.42 6.42
C LYS A 79 -3.61 -10.94 6.07
N ALA A 80 -4.09 -10.50 4.91
CA ALA A 80 -4.04 -9.09 4.52
C ALA A 80 -4.88 -8.22 5.47
N ILE A 81 -6.07 -8.68 5.86
CA ILE A 81 -6.95 -8.02 6.83
C ILE A 81 -6.25 -7.87 8.18
N ASP A 82 -5.72 -8.96 8.73
CA ASP A 82 -5.06 -8.97 10.04
C ASP A 82 -3.78 -8.10 10.04
N ASN A 83 -2.89 -8.32 9.08
CA ASN A 83 -1.63 -7.59 8.98
C ASN A 83 -1.83 -6.07 8.82
N CYS A 84 -2.90 -5.65 8.13
CA CYS A 84 -3.24 -4.24 7.93
C CYS A 84 -4.15 -3.67 9.02
N ALA A 85 -4.35 -4.39 10.14
CA ALA A 85 -5.15 -3.96 11.31
C ALA A 85 -6.60 -3.57 10.94
N LEU A 86 -7.26 -4.33 10.07
CA LEU A 86 -8.63 -4.09 9.63
C LEU A 86 -9.69 -4.90 10.40
N LEU A 87 -9.30 -5.84 11.26
CA LEU A 87 -10.24 -6.69 11.98
C LEU A 87 -11.25 -5.88 12.82
N SER A 88 -10.75 -4.91 13.59
CA SER A 88 -11.60 -4.04 14.41
C SER A 88 -12.55 -3.17 13.59
N ASP A 89 -12.15 -2.79 12.38
CA ASP A 89 -13.02 -2.04 11.47
C ASP A 89 -14.14 -2.91 10.92
N LEU A 90 -13.84 -4.16 10.59
CA LEU A 90 -14.85 -5.11 10.14
C LEU A 90 -15.93 -5.39 11.20
N ASP A 91 -15.55 -5.41 12.48
CA ASP A 91 -16.49 -5.66 13.56
C ASP A 91 -17.53 -4.55 13.76
N ILE A 92 -17.19 -3.31 13.41
CA ILE A 92 -18.10 -2.15 13.49
C ILE A 92 -18.88 -1.90 12.20
N LEU A 93 -18.51 -2.50 11.10
CA LEU A 93 -19.22 -2.37 9.83
C LEU A 93 -20.45 -3.30 9.80
N PRO A 94 -21.63 -2.82 9.36
CA PRO A 94 -22.90 -3.55 9.48
C PRO A 94 -22.94 -4.89 8.75
N ALA A 95 -22.23 -5.03 7.64
CA ALA A 95 -22.09 -6.27 6.89
C ALA A 95 -20.61 -6.69 6.77
N LYS A 96 -19.77 -6.30 7.73
CA LYS A 96 -18.33 -6.59 7.72
C LYS A 96 -17.71 -6.18 6.38
N ASP A 97 -16.96 -7.06 5.73
CA ASP A 97 -16.29 -6.82 4.46
C ASP A 97 -17.24 -6.82 3.24
N GLU A 98 -18.49 -7.26 3.39
CA GLU A 98 -19.58 -7.11 2.41
C GLU A 98 -20.21 -5.70 2.45
N THR A 99 -19.82 -4.84 3.39
CA THR A 99 -20.29 -3.45 3.47
C THR A 99 -19.84 -2.65 2.26
N GLU A 100 -20.79 -1.98 1.59
CA GLU A 100 -20.48 -1.00 0.54
C GLU A 100 -19.82 0.23 1.15
N ILE A 101 -18.66 0.62 0.62
CA ILE A 101 -17.86 1.77 1.05
C ILE A 101 -17.62 2.73 -0.10
N GLY A 102 -17.20 3.96 0.20
CA GLY A 102 -17.00 5.02 -0.77
C GLY A 102 -18.08 6.10 -0.68
N GLU A 103 -18.20 6.96 -1.68
CA GLU A 103 -19.14 8.09 -1.68
C GLU A 103 -20.62 7.66 -1.66
N LYS A 104 -20.94 6.49 -2.22
CA LYS A 104 -22.31 5.94 -2.27
C LYS A 104 -22.64 4.98 -1.14
N GLY A 105 -21.67 4.66 -0.28
CA GLY A 105 -21.80 3.76 0.87
C GLY A 105 -21.28 4.41 2.14
N ILE A 106 -20.76 3.58 3.07
CA ILE A 106 -20.16 4.09 4.30
C ILE A 106 -18.85 4.80 3.97
N ASN A 107 -18.71 6.05 4.42
CA ASN A 107 -17.50 6.81 4.23
C ASN A 107 -16.48 6.45 5.33
N LEU A 108 -15.38 5.86 4.92
CA LEU A 108 -14.28 5.48 5.81
C LEU A 108 -13.45 6.72 6.22
N SER A 109 -12.88 6.69 7.41
CA SER A 109 -11.86 7.65 7.85
C SER A 109 -10.60 7.58 6.96
N GLY A 110 -9.75 8.60 7.01
CA GLY A 110 -8.48 8.59 6.28
C GLY A 110 -7.60 7.39 6.61
N GLY A 111 -7.49 7.06 7.90
CA GLY A 111 -6.71 5.90 8.36
C GLY A 111 -7.31 4.55 7.91
N GLN A 112 -8.63 4.43 7.88
CA GLN A 112 -9.29 3.23 7.36
C GLN A 112 -9.06 3.09 5.84
N LYS A 113 -9.20 4.16 5.08
CA LYS A 113 -8.91 4.16 3.63
C LYS A 113 -7.46 3.75 3.35
N GLN A 114 -6.52 4.28 4.14
CA GLN A 114 -5.10 3.95 4.00
C GLN A 114 -4.84 2.46 4.27
N ARG A 115 -5.45 1.90 5.31
CA ARG A 115 -5.32 0.46 5.63
C ARG A 115 -5.96 -0.44 4.56
N VAL A 116 -7.10 -0.07 4.00
CA VAL A 116 -7.71 -0.79 2.86
C VAL A 116 -6.82 -0.73 1.63
N SER A 117 -6.22 0.44 1.33
CA SER A 117 -5.29 0.60 0.21
C SER A 117 -4.03 -0.26 0.40
N LEU A 118 -3.49 -0.31 1.62
CA LEU A 118 -2.36 -1.17 1.95
C LEU A 118 -2.73 -2.67 1.87
N ALA A 119 -3.90 -3.06 2.38
CA ALA A 119 -4.38 -4.44 2.30
C ALA A 119 -4.58 -4.90 0.84
N ARG A 120 -5.05 -4.01 -0.05
CA ARG A 120 -5.10 -4.25 -1.49
C ARG A 120 -3.71 -4.56 -2.06
N ALA A 121 -2.71 -3.75 -1.72
CA ALA A 121 -1.34 -3.95 -2.17
C ALA A 121 -0.77 -5.28 -1.63
N VAL A 122 -0.94 -5.57 -0.34
CA VAL A 122 -0.51 -6.83 0.28
C VAL A 122 -1.19 -8.03 -0.37
N TYR A 123 -2.50 -7.93 -0.63
CA TYR A 123 -3.25 -9.00 -1.29
C TYR A 123 -2.80 -9.25 -2.74
N ALA A 124 -2.35 -8.22 -3.46
CA ALA A 124 -1.85 -8.35 -4.83
C ALA A 124 -0.62 -9.26 -4.96
N ASP A 125 0.15 -9.42 -3.89
CA ASP A 125 1.36 -10.27 -3.80
C ASP A 125 2.39 -9.97 -4.90
N ALA A 126 2.68 -8.68 -5.10
CA ALA A 126 3.65 -8.21 -6.08
C ALA A 126 5.11 -8.51 -5.66
N ASP A 127 6.05 -8.33 -6.58
CA ASP A 127 7.49 -8.47 -6.31
C ASP A 127 8.07 -7.21 -5.67
N ILE A 128 7.53 -6.04 -6.05
CA ILE A 128 8.02 -4.71 -5.66
C ILE A 128 6.85 -3.90 -5.08
N TYR A 129 7.09 -3.23 -3.96
CA TYR A 129 6.13 -2.37 -3.28
C TYR A 129 6.65 -0.95 -3.20
N LEU A 130 5.95 -0.01 -3.81
CA LEU A 130 6.17 1.42 -3.67
C LEU A 130 5.15 1.98 -2.68
N LEU A 131 5.62 2.41 -1.51
CA LEU A 131 4.77 2.88 -0.42
C LEU A 131 5.05 4.36 -0.17
N ASP A 132 4.12 5.25 -0.53
CA ASP A 132 4.25 6.68 -0.32
C ASP A 132 3.57 7.08 0.99
N ASP A 133 4.38 7.22 2.03
CA ASP A 133 3.98 7.63 3.40
C ASP A 133 2.79 6.81 3.97
N PRO A 134 2.86 5.46 3.94
CA PRO A 134 1.71 4.58 4.20
C PRO A 134 1.21 4.64 5.65
N LEU A 135 1.99 5.24 6.57
CA LEU A 135 1.68 5.29 8.00
C LEU A 135 1.22 6.67 8.49
N SER A 136 1.18 7.69 7.61
CA SER A 136 0.89 9.08 8.01
C SER A 136 -0.53 9.31 8.52
N ALA A 137 -1.49 8.51 8.04
CA ALA A 137 -2.91 8.67 8.38
C ALA A 137 -3.38 7.75 9.53
N VAL A 138 -2.48 6.97 10.13
CA VAL A 138 -2.81 6.02 11.22
C VAL A 138 -2.17 6.47 12.54
N ASP A 139 -2.80 6.08 13.65
CA ASP A 139 -2.22 6.34 14.98
C ASP A 139 -0.97 5.49 15.23
N SER A 140 -0.20 5.84 16.26
CA SER A 140 1.10 5.23 16.53
C SER A 140 1.01 3.72 16.85
N HIS A 141 -0.07 3.26 17.48
CA HIS A 141 -0.24 1.85 17.82
C HIS A 141 -0.53 1.02 16.56
N VAL A 142 -1.46 1.48 15.72
CA VAL A 142 -1.78 0.86 14.45
C VAL A 142 -0.57 0.94 13.50
N GLY A 143 0.13 2.08 13.47
CA GLY A 143 1.35 2.25 12.68
C GLY A 143 2.44 1.25 13.07
N LYS A 144 2.64 1.02 14.39
CA LYS A 144 3.57 0.00 14.87
C LYS A 144 3.14 -1.41 14.43
N HIS A 145 1.86 -1.76 14.58
CA HIS A 145 1.34 -3.05 14.13
C HIS A 145 1.59 -3.28 12.63
N ILE A 146 1.25 -2.29 11.78
CA ILE A 146 1.48 -2.37 10.34
C ILE A 146 2.98 -2.50 10.03
N PHE A 147 3.84 -1.74 10.71
CA PHE A 147 5.28 -1.88 10.52
C PHE A 147 5.74 -3.30 10.85
N ASP A 148 5.39 -3.81 12.04
CA ASP A 148 5.81 -5.13 12.50
C ASP A 148 5.25 -6.28 11.63
N LYS A 149 4.00 -6.15 11.14
CA LYS A 149 3.30 -7.23 10.41
C LYS A 149 3.40 -7.14 8.89
N VAL A 150 3.68 -5.97 8.33
CA VAL A 150 3.73 -5.77 6.87
C VAL A 150 5.12 -5.41 6.40
N ILE A 151 5.69 -4.27 6.86
CA ILE A 151 6.83 -3.60 6.22
C ILE A 151 8.17 -4.06 6.80
N GLY A 152 8.23 -4.25 8.11
CA GLY A 152 9.45 -4.51 8.86
C GLY A 152 10.08 -5.88 8.56
N PRO A 153 11.21 -6.19 9.19
CA PRO A 153 12.00 -7.39 8.89
C PRO A 153 11.25 -8.70 9.13
N ASP A 154 10.27 -8.70 10.05
CA ASP A 154 9.42 -9.85 10.36
C ASP A 154 8.04 -9.74 9.67
N GLY A 155 7.81 -8.71 8.87
CA GLY A 155 6.57 -8.45 8.16
C GLY A 155 6.37 -9.36 6.95
N CYS A 156 5.13 -9.43 6.46
CA CYS A 156 4.78 -10.29 5.32
C CYS A 156 5.44 -9.86 4.00
N LEU A 157 6.00 -8.66 3.91
CA LEU A 157 6.75 -8.17 2.75
C LEU A 157 8.27 -8.35 2.87
N ASN A 158 8.78 -9.04 3.89
CA ASN A 158 10.22 -9.17 4.15
C ASN A 158 11.04 -9.83 3.02
N SER A 159 10.41 -10.63 2.18
CA SER A 159 11.03 -11.25 1.00
C SER A 159 10.82 -10.45 -0.31
N LYS A 160 10.15 -9.33 -0.22
CA LYS A 160 9.83 -8.42 -1.34
C LYS A 160 10.80 -7.23 -1.38
N THR A 161 10.66 -6.41 -2.40
CA THR A 161 11.46 -5.17 -2.54
C THR A 161 10.57 -3.95 -2.52
#